data_1200748d10d3aca16b426311807814ef
#
_entry.id   1200748d10d3aca16b426311807814ef
#
_cell.length_a   1.000
_cell.length_b   1.000
_cell.length_c   1.000
_cell.angle_alpha   90.00
_cell.angle_beta   90.00
_cell.angle_gamma   90.00
#
_symmetry.space_group_name_H-M   'P 1'
#
loop_
_entity.id
_entity.type
_entity.pdbx_description
1 polymer ?
#
loop_
_entity_poly.entity_id
_entity_poly.type
_entity_poly.pdbx_seq_one_letter_code
_entity_poly.pdbx_strand_id
1 'polypeptide(L)'
;MRLKLLLCLAMLVATPAAAENWKPVPGEPDTYVDMDFVKVDQQTGLVVLRTAMGKPSGATYDEWTERDAITISAVNFKDDTYKDLGIDLDGDKGPPEGWRSRPSRTGAKFAVGGAGAMACKLRDTLPTVALP
;
A
#
# COMPACT_ATOMS: atom_id res chain seq x y z
N MET A 1 23.23 55.71 -4.25
CA MET A 1 23.01 54.44 -3.53
C MET A 1 22.04 53.60 -4.32
N ARG A 2 22.53 52.52 -4.89
CA ARG A 2 21.68 51.58 -5.62
C ARG A 2 21.33 50.44 -4.67
N LEU A 3 20.08 50.36 -4.23
CA LEU A 3 19.54 49.25 -3.43
C LEU A 3 19.36 48.04 -4.33
N LYS A 4 20.24 47.04 -4.22
CA LYS A 4 20.07 45.76 -4.89
C LYS A 4 19.07 44.96 -4.09
N LEU A 5 17.84 44.89 -4.57
CA LEU A 5 16.80 43.98 -4.08
C LEU A 5 17.22 42.58 -4.49
N LEU A 6 17.76 41.80 -3.56
CA LEU A 6 17.92 40.36 -3.74
C LEU A 6 16.53 39.70 -3.60
N LEU A 7 15.97 39.38 -4.75
CA LEU A 7 14.78 38.52 -4.80
C LEU A 7 15.21 37.09 -4.50
N CYS A 8 15.07 36.65 -3.24
CA CYS A 8 15.16 35.24 -2.90
C CYS A 8 13.93 34.52 -3.48
N LEU A 9 14.12 33.91 -4.64
CA LEU A 9 13.15 33.00 -5.23
C LEU A 9 13.23 31.71 -4.43
N ALA A 10 12.36 31.59 -3.43
CA ALA A 10 12.15 30.33 -2.73
C ALA A 10 11.49 29.35 -3.72
N MET A 11 12.30 28.48 -4.33
CA MET A 11 11.78 27.34 -5.05
C MET A 11 11.07 26.42 -4.04
N LEU A 12 9.76 26.48 -3.98
CA LEU A 12 8.96 25.44 -3.37
C LEU A 12 9.17 24.17 -4.21
N VAL A 13 10.07 23.31 -3.75
CA VAL A 13 10.14 21.94 -4.26
C VAL A 13 8.89 21.24 -3.73
N ALA A 14 7.84 21.18 -4.55
CA ALA A 14 6.71 20.32 -4.28
C ALA A 14 7.25 18.88 -4.27
N THR A 15 7.28 18.22 -3.11
CA THR A 15 7.48 16.77 -3.04
C THR A 15 6.33 16.14 -3.84
N PRO A 16 6.64 15.32 -4.88
CA PRO A 16 5.58 14.62 -5.59
C PRO A 16 4.81 13.78 -4.57
N ALA A 17 3.49 13.91 -4.55
CA ALA A 17 2.62 12.99 -3.82
C ALA A 17 3.02 11.57 -4.23
N ALA A 18 3.12 10.63 -3.26
CA ALA A 18 3.43 9.24 -3.56
C ALA A 18 2.49 8.76 -4.67
N ALA A 19 3.05 8.39 -5.83
CA ALA A 19 2.27 7.99 -6.99
C ALA A 19 1.60 6.65 -6.68
N GLU A 20 0.29 6.60 -6.73
CA GLU A 20 -0.47 5.37 -6.66
C GLU A 20 -0.32 4.60 -7.97
N ASN A 21 -0.12 3.29 -7.87
CA ASN A 21 0.06 2.41 -9.01
C ASN A 21 -0.83 1.16 -8.88
N TRP A 22 -2.11 1.34 -9.10
CA TRP A 22 -3.09 0.28 -9.04
C TRP A 22 -3.01 -0.64 -10.24
N LYS A 23 -2.74 -1.92 -9.98
CA LYS A 23 -2.68 -2.99 -10.99
C LYS A 23 -3.80 -3.99 -10.76
N PRO A 24 -4.48 -4.42 -11.83
CA PRO A 24 -5.51 -5.44 -11.71
C PRO A 24 -4.90 -6.78 -11.28
N VAL A 25 -5.63 -7.49 -10.44
CA VAL A 25 -5.26 -8.82 -10.00
C VAL A 25 -5.73 -9.85 -11.03
N PRO A 26 -4.83 -10.67 -11.59
CA PRO A 26 -5.21 -11.67 -12.57
C PRO A 26 -6.24 -12.67 -12.00
N GLY A 27 -7.33 -12.89 -12.74
CA GLY A 27 -8.38 -13.84 -12.36
C GLY A 27 -9.38 -13.35 -11.33
N GLU A 28 -9.21 -12.15 -10.80
CA GLU A 28 -10.14 -11.54 -9.85
C GLU A 28 -10.71 -10.25 -10.45
N PRO A 29 -11.95 -10.27 -10.95
CA PRO A 29 -12.55 -9.08 -11.53
C PRO A 29 -12.72 -7.98 -10.47
N ASP A 30 -12.49 -6.74 -10.87
CA ASP A 30 -12.63 -5.56 -10.03
C ASP A 30 -11.78 -5.55 -8.74
N THR A 31 -10.67 -6.29 -8.73
CA THR A 31 -9.70 -6.32 -7.63
C THR A 31 -8.35 -5.77 -8.10
N TYR A 32 -7.77 -4.89 -7.31
CA TYR A 32 -6.53 -4.18 -7.64
C TYR A 32 -5.56 -4.18 -6.45
N VAL A 33 -4.27 -4.13 -6.76
CA VAL A 33 -3.18 -3.95 -5.78
C VAL A 33 -2.45 -2.66 -6.10
N ASP A 34 -2.17 -1.85 -5.10
CA ASP A 34 -1.29 -0.69 -5.24
C ASP A 34 0.17 -1.14 -5.19
N MET A 35 0.80 -1.19 -6.37
CA MET A 35 2.18 -1.69 -6.51
C MET A 35 3.22 -0.75 -5.89
N ASP A 36 2.91 0.51 -5.69
CA ASP A 36 3.81 1.46 -5.01
C ASP A 36 3.76 1.30 -3.49
N PHE A 37 2.68 0.70 -2.98
CA PHE A 37 2.51 0.44 -1.55
C PHE A 37 3.11 -0.90 -1.10
N VAL A 38 3.15 -1.91 -1.95
CA VAL A 38 3.58 -3.27 -1.59
C VAL A 38 5.05 -3.27 -1.17
N LYS A 39 5.32 -3.73 0.06
CA LYS A 39 6.67 -3.75 0.65
C LYS A 39 6.84 -4.94 1.57
N VAL A 40 8.09 -5.34 1.76
CA VAL A 40 8.48 -6.33 2.78
C VAL A 40 8.90 -5.58 4.04
N ASP A 41 8.27 -5.89 5.17
CA ASP A 41 8.67 -5.33 6.45
C ASP A 41 10.00 -5.94 6.91
N GLN A 42 10.99 -5.10 7.14
CA GLN A 42 12.32 -5.53 7.53
C GLN A 42 12.34 -6.30 8.86
N GLN A 43 11.46 -5.94 9.78
CA GLN A 43 11.44 -6.54 11.12
C GLN A 43 10.81 -7.94 11.13
N THR A 44 9.75 -8.16 10.36
CA THR A 44 8.95 -9.40 10.41
C THR A 44 9.08 -10.26 9.16
N GLY A 45 9.54 -9.70 8.04
CA GLY A 45 9.54 -10.36 6.74
C GLY A 45 8.15 -10.50 6.11
N LEU A 46 7.12 -9.93 6.72
CA LEU A 46 5.77 -9.93 6.17
C LEU A 46 5.66 -9.00 4.96
N VAL A 47 4.87 -9.40 3.99
CA VAL A 47 4.54 -8.54 2.85
C VAL A 47 3.31 -7.73 3.22
N VAL A 48 3.47 -6.41 3.28
CA VAL A 48 2.37 -5.47 3.53
C VAL A 48 1.84 -4.98 2.20
N LEU A 49 0.56 -5.16 1.96
CA LEU A 49 -0.09 -4.79 0.71
C LEU A 49 -1.39 -4.01 0.95
N ARG A 50 -1.73 -3.18 -0.01
CA ARG A 50 -2.98 -2.42 -0.07
C ARG A 50 -3.77 -2.88 -1.29
N THR A 51 -5.01 -3.28 -1.06
CA THR A 51 -5.91 -3.77 -2.09
C THR A 51 -7.17 -2.93 -2.17
N ALA A 52 -7.74 -2.82 -3.35
CA ALA A 52 -9.00 -2.15 -3.59
C ALA A 52 -9.95 -3.05 -4.38
N MET A 53 -11.23 -2.98 -4.08
CA MET A 53 -12.29 -3.69 -4.79
C MET A 53 -13.26 -2.71 -5.44
N GLY A 54 -13.77 -3.04 -6.62
CA GLY A 54 -14.71 -2.23 -7.37
C GLY A 54 -14.09 -1.60 -8.61
N LYS A 55 -14.88 -0.83 -9.35
CA LYS A 55 -14.41 -0.07 -10.52
C LYS A 55 -14.10 1.35 -10.10
N PRO A 56 -12.84 1.80 -10.19
CA PRO A 56 -12.54 3.20 -9.97
C PRO A 56 -13.06 4.05 -11.13
N SER A 57 -13.55 5.23 -10.84
CA SER A 57 -13.79 6.25 -11.87
C SER A 57 -12.49 6.88 -12.37
N GLY A 58 -11.44 6.70 -11.63
CA GLY A 58 -10.04 7.00 -11.92
C GLY A 58 -9.11 6.07 -11.14
N ALA A 59 -7.86 6.44 -10.94
CA ALA A 59 -6.87 5.60 -10.28
C ALA A 59 -6.29 6.25 -9.01
N THR A 60 -7.07 7.08 -8.33
CA THR A 60 -6.66 7.77 -7.12
C THR A 60 -7.29 7.15 -5.89
N TYR A 61 -6.62 7.30 -4.75
CA TYR A 61 -7.12 6.84 -3.46
C TYR A 61 -8.52 7.38 -3.15
N ASP A 62 -8.78 8.66 -3.40
CA ASP A 62 -10.05 9.30 -3.10
C ASP A 62 -11.23 8.66 -3.84
N GLU A 63 -11.02 8.20 -5.06
CA GLU A 63 -12.03 7.51 -5.84
C GLU A 63 -12.38 6.13 -5.29
N TRP A 64 -11.42 5.46 -4.67
CA TRP A 64 -11.64 4.18 -4.01
C TRP A 64 -12.28 4.32 -2.64
N THR A 65 -11.89 5.31 -1.84
CA THR A 65 -12.39 5.52 -0.47
C THR A 65 -13.88 5.78 -0.41
N GLU A 66 -14.44 6.44 -1.40
CA GLU A 66 -15.90 6.64 -1.52
C GLU A 66 -16.69 5.31 -1.56
N ARG A 67 -16.01 4.18 -1.75
CA ARG A 67 -16.61 2.85 -1.91
C ARG A 67 -16.28 1.89 -0.77
N ASP A 68 -15.65 2.34 0.29
CA ASP A 68 -15.22 1.52 1.44
C ASP A 68 -14.41 0.26 1.04
N ALA A 69 -13.60 0.40 -0.01
CA ALA A 69 -13.05 -0.77 -0.70
C ALA A 69 -11.55 -0.97 -0.52
N ILE A 70 -10.85 -0.08 0.19
CA ILE A 70 -9.41 -0.16 0.34
C ILE A 70 -9.04 -0.77 1.68
N THR A 71 -8.32 -1.90 1.62
CA THR A 71 -7.88 -2.62 2.81
C THR A 71 -6.37 -2.82 2.82
N ILE A 72 -5.80 -2.90 4.01
CA ILE A 72 -4.39 -3.20 4.23
C ILE A 72 -4.27 -4.56 4.89
N SER A 73 -3.33 -5.37 4.42
CA SER A 73 -3.03 -6.70 4.96
C SER A 73 -1.53 -6.90 5.05
N ALA A 74 -1.09 -7.68 6.04
CA ALA A 74 0.27 -8.17 6.16
C ALA A 74 0.27 -9.70 6.03
N VAL A 75 1.01 -10.23 5.07
CA VAL A 75 0.88 -11.64 4.65
C VAL A 75 2.20 -12.38 4.82
N ASN A 76 2.11 -13.57 5.40
CA ASN A 76 3.18 -14.57 5.42
C ASN A 76 2.80 -15.71 4.47
N PHE A 77 3.42 -15.74 3.29
CA PHE A 77 3.12 -16.76 2.28
C PHE A 77 3.65 -18.14 2.64
N LYS A 78 4.74 -18.19 3.40
CA LYS A 78 5.34 -19.46 3.82
C LYS A 78 4.42 -20.25 4.74
N ASP A 79 3.77 -19.57 5.66
CA ASP A 79 2.92 -20.18 6.68
C ASP A 79 1.42 -20.11 6.35
N ASP A 80 1.06 -19.51 5.21
CA ASP A 80 -0.33 -19.24 4.82
C ASP A 80 -1.12 -18.47 5.90
N THR A 81 -0.46 -17.50 6.52
CA THR A 81 -1.06 -16.63 7.54
C THR A 81 -1.11 -15.18 7.11
N TYR A 82 -2.01 -14.43 7.69
CA TYR A 82 -2.13 -12.99 7.43
C TYR A 82 -2.61 -12.24 8.66
N LYS A 83 -2.32 -10.94 8.67
CA LYS A 83 -2.91 -9.98 9.61
C LYS A 83 -3.83 -9.06 8.83
N ASP A 84 -5.05 -8.95 9.29
CA ASP A 84 -5.99 -7.94 8.79
C ASP A 84 -5.68 -6.61 9.47
N LEU A 85 -5.27 -5.63 8.71
CA LEU A 85 -4.90 -4.30 9.22
C LEU A 85 -6.02 -3.27 9.04
N GLY A 86 -7.16 -3.71 8.51
CA GLY A 86 -8.36 -2.91 8.39
C GLY A 86 -8.46 -2.11 7.10
N ILE A 87 -9.40 -1.19 7.08
CA ILE A 87 -9.64 -0.28 5.97
C ILE A 87 -8.63 0.86 6.04
N ASP A 88 -8.05 1.21 4.91
CA ASP A 88 -7.18 2.38 4.80
C ASP A 88 -8.01 3.66 4.72
N LEU A 89 -8.08 4.37 5.82
CA LEU A 89 -8.83 5.63 5.92
C LEU A 89 -7.98 6.87 5.58
N ASP A 90 -6.68 6.75 5.56
CA ASP A 90 -5.74 7.87 5.49
C ASP A 90 -4.88 7.90 4.21
N GLY A 91 -5.06 6.95 3.32
CA GLY A 91 -4.38 6.88 2.02
C GLY A 91 -2.90 6.52 2.08
N ASP A 92 -2.06 7.36 2.61
CA ASP A 92 -0.60 7.26 2.45
C ASP A 92 0.17 6.95 3.74
N LYS A 93 -0.50 6.72 4.85
CA LYS A 93 0.18 6.59 6.15
C LYS A 93 0.73 5.20 6.47
N GLY A 94 0.55 4.25 5.57
CA GLY A 94 1.01 2.88 5.79
C GLY A 94 0.17 2.11 6.80
N PRO A 95 0.70 1.01 7.34
CA PRO A 95 -0.04 0.20 8.29
C PRO A 95 -0.26 0.97 9.61
N PRO A 96 -1.36 0.68 10.34
CA PRO A 96 -1.67 1.36 11.58
C PRO A 96 -0.64 1.06 12.67
N GLU A 97 -0.51 1.98 13.62
CA GLU A 97 0.37 1.78 14.78
C GLU A 97 0.07 0.47 15.51
N GLY A 98 1.11 -0.25 15.93
CA GLY A 98 0.98 -1.52 16.64
C GLY A 98 0.52 -2.70 15.78
N TRP A 99 0.55 -2.58 14.49
CA TRP A 99 0.07 -3.62 13.57
C TRP A 99 0.80 -4.97 13.71
N ARG A 100 2.07 -4.96 14.07
CA ARG A 100 2.85 -6.21 14.24
C ARG A 100 2.34 -7.08 15.37
N SER A 101 1.73 -6.49 16.39
CA SER A 101 1.14 -7.22 17.52
C SER A 101 -0.28 -7.70 17.29
N ARG A 102 -0.90 -7.36 16.16
CA ARG A 102 -2.21 -7.91 15.82
C ARG A 102 -2.15 -9.41 15.59
N PRO A 103 -3.23 -10.16 15.92
CA PRO A 103 -3.24 -11.59 15.77
C PRO A 103 -3.11 -12.01 14.31
N SER A 104 -2.33 -13.07 14.07
CA SER A 104 -2.29 -13.73 12.76
C SER A 104 -3.47 -14.68 12.61
N ARG A 105 -3.99 -14.74 11.39
CA ARG A 105 -5.06 -15.67 10.99
C ARG A 105 -4.52 -16.62 9.94
N THR A 106 -5.07 -17.80 9.87
CA THR A 106 -4.77 -18.80 8.82
C THR A 106 -5.60 -18.55 7.57
N GLY A 107 -5.13 -19.07 6.43
CA GLY A 107 -5.88 -19.00 5.18
C GLY A 107 -5.63 -17.73 4.38
N ALA A 108 -4.40 -17.23 4.34
CA ALA A 108 -4.03 -16.06 3.54
C ALA A 108 -4.44 -16.19 2.07
N LYS A 109 -4.38 -17.39 1.50
CA LYS A 109 -4.79 -17.66 0.11
C LYS A 109 -6.25 -17.34 -0.17
N PHE A 110 -7.11 -17.50 0.84
CA PHE A 110 -8.54 -17.20 0.72
C PHE A 110 -8.86 -15.74 1.06
N ALA A 111 -8.24 -15.22 2.10
CA ALA A 111 -8.54 -13.88 2.62
C ALA A 111 -7.99 -12.75 1.75
N VAL A 112 -6.81 -12.95 1.18
CA VAL A 112 -6.10 -11.97 0.34
C VAL A 112 -6.17 -12.35 -1.13
N GLY A 113 -6.53 -13.58 -1.43
CA GLY A 113 -6.78 -14.09 -2.76
C GLY A 113 -5.61 -13.94 -3.72
N GLY A 114 -5.93 -13.62 -4.97
CA GLY A 114 -4.96 -13.42 -6.05
C GLY A 114 -4.03 -12.22 -5.81
N ALA A 115 -4.45 -11.22 -5.04
CA ALA A 115 -3.60 -10.10 -4.64
C ALA A 115 -2.40 -10.59 -3.83
N GLY A 116 -2.64 -11.50 -2.89
CA GLY A 116 -1.60 -12.16 -2.13
C GLY A 116 -0.67 -12.98 -3.03
N ALA A 117 -1.21 -13.80 -3.92
CA ALA A 117 -0.42 -14.60 -4.86
C ALA A 117 0.44 -13.74 -5.78
N MET A 118 -0.09 -12.61 -6.25
CA MET A 118 0.64 -11.64 -7.05
C MET A 118 1.82 -11.03 -6.28
N ALA A 119 1.58 -10.57 -5.06
CA ALA A 119 2.62 -10.02 -4.20
C ALA A 119 3.69 -11.07 -3.86
N CYS A 120 3.29 -12.33 -3.65
CA CYS A 120 4.19 -13.44 -3.38
C CYS A 120 5.17 -13.70 -4.52
N LYS A 121 4.69 -13.69 -5.76
CA LYS A 121 5.54 -13.86 -6.95
C LYS A 121 6.56 -12.74 -7.11
N LEU A 122 6.25 -11.56 -6.60
CA LEU A 122 7.09 -10.37 -6.70
C LEU A 122 7.99 -10.18 -5.47
N ARG A 123 7.89 -11.03 -4.46
CA ARG A 123 8.55 -10.85 -3.16
C ARG A 123 10.04 -10.52 -3.28
N ASP A 124 10.78 -11.24 -4.11
CA ASP A 124 12.23 -11.05 -4.28
C ASP A 124 12.58 -9.72 -4.96
N THR A 125 11.62 -9.10 -5.62
CA THR A 125 11.77 -7.80 -6.29
C THR A 125 11.21 -6.64 -5.48
N LEU A 126 10.45 -6.91 -4.41
CA LEU A 126 9.86 -5.87 -3.58
C LEU A 126 10.90 -5.21 -2.67
N PRO A 127 10.77 -3.91 -2.43
CA PRO A 127 11.62 -3.24 -1.47
C PRO A 127 11.39 -3.77 -0.05
N THR A 128 12.48 -4.04 0.66
CA THR A 128 12.45 -4.33 2.09
C THR A 128 12.74 -3.04 2.85
N VAL A 129 11.79 -2.61 3.66
CA VAL A 129 11.88 -1.33 4.37
C VAL A 129 11.55 -1.47 5.85
N ALA A 130 12.09 -0.57 6.65
CA ALA A 130 11.70 -0.43 8.05
C ALA A 130 10.36 0.34 8.09
N LEU A 131 9.26 -0.40 8.19
CA LEU A 131 7.94 0.18 8.38
C LEU A 131 7.75 0.66 9.82
N PRO A 132 7.01 1.75 10.04
CA PRO A 132 6.70 2.24 11.38
C PRO A 132 5.83 1.28 12.18
#